data_1eca3b190a3c0e9b6aab1f156438ccb9
#
_entry.id   1eca3b190a3c0e9b6aab1f156438ccb9
#
_cell.length_a   1.000
_cell.length_b   1.000
_cell.length_c   1.000
_cell.angle_alpha   90.00
_cell.angle_beta   90.00
_cell.angle_gamma   90.00
#
_symmetry.space_group_name_H-M   'P 1'
#
loop_
_entity.id
_entity.type
_entity.pdbx_description
1 polymer ?
#
loop_
_entity_poly.entity_id
_entity_poly.type
_entity_poly.pdbx_seq_one_letter_code
_entity_poly.pdbx_strand_id
1 'polypeptide(L)'
;MRYLSKLLALNLINLVVLSVTFAQSDSVNSKPIDLQKAYQETVTKYELFEKAHGHYIQTPNVNMHYLTWGKPTGRPIVWVHGTTSNGYEADLFADSLVEKGFYVIAIDYYGHGKTAFPTKEVSIYNVADDIQYLLNKLNIKKTIIGGWSRGGSITTAFYATYPQMVTGIVLEDGGSVGWTRQNYKLEQQEILKKLNADSEKYGPVPPEKLYASLFGAFCNYQSNGQISLRTFHSLNQSSTGQWTRNPGLNKWIGEDSWELMTKYTLRPTEAPLFEYSTAMLEPKIVYRNLQVPLLIYDPIESNGGNDFEEDNKLLTQQHPKWITHLVYEKTGHVVKFQHPQRFYTDLVKFLNKITTR
;
A
#
# COMPACT_ATOMS: atom_id res chain seq x y z
N MET A 1 30.97 -15.94 -21.45
CA MET A 1 30.17 -14.86 -22.07
C MET A 1 28.69 -15.24 -22.06
N ARG A 2 28.04 -15.29 -20.89
CA ARG A 2 26.57 -15.51 -20.73
C ARG A 2 26.10 -15.02 -19.33
N TYR A 3 26.59 -13.85 -18.88
CA TYR A 3 26.23 -13.29 -17.56
C TYR A 3 25.88 -11.80 -17.59
N LEU A 4 25.50 -11.25 -18.72
CA LEU A 4 25.31 -9.79 -18.88
C LEU A 4 23.87 -9.36 -19.23
N SER A 5 22.85 -10.19 -19.00
CA SER A 5 21.47 -9.80 -19.36
C SER A 5 20.44 -9.88 -18.20
N LYS A 6 20.88 -9.90 -16.94
CA LYS A 6 19.97 -10.02 -15.79
C LYS A 6 20.03 -8.87 -14.78
N LEU A 7 20.52 -7.73 -15.16
CA LEU A 7 20.58 -6.56 -14.28
C LEU A 7 19.72 -5.46 -14.88
N LEU A 8 18.47 -5.35 -14.52
CA LEU A 8 17.70 -4.11 -14.73
C LEU A 8 16.27 -4.23 -14.19
N ALA A 9 16.08 -3.96 -12.91
CA ALA A 9 14.83 -3.42 -12.42
C ALA A 9 15.11 -2.62 -11.14
N LEU A 10 15.38 -1.33 -11.28
CA LEU A 10 15.15 -0.39 -10.19
C LEU A 10 13.67 -0.10 -10.18
N ASN A 11 13.05 -0.36 -9.06
CA ASN A 11 11.72 0.11 -8.82
C ASN A 11 11.82 1.53 -8.25
N LEU A 12 11.92 2.45 -9.14
CA LEU A 12 11.12 3.65 -8.94
C LEU A 12 9.69 3.16 -8.89
N ILE A 13 8.97 3.58 -7.89
CA ILE A 13 7.54 3.36 -7.74
C ILE A 13 6.97 3.37 -9.14
N ASN A 14 6.52 2.20 -9.61
CA ASN A 14 5.71 2.19 -10.80
C ASN A 14 4.51 3.06 -10.46
N LEU A 15 4.56 4.31 -10.88
CA LEU A 15 3.38 5.06 -11.28
C LEU A 15 2.84 4.35 -12.52
N VAL A 16 2.64 3.05 -12.37
CA VAL A 16 1.66 2.36 -13.15
C VAL A 16 0.36 2.94 -12.62
N VAL A 17 -0.02 4.06 -13.21
CA VAL A 17 -1.40 4.15 -13.66
C VAL A 17 -1.58 2.80 -14.34
N LEU A 18 -2.06 1.81 -13.59
CA LEU A 18 -2.71 0.65 -14.12
C LEU A 18 -3.95 1.19 -14.86
N SER A 19 -3.68 1.81 -16.02
CA SER A 19 -4.54 1.62 -17.15
C SER A 19 -4.41 0.13 -17.44
N VAL A 20 -5.21 -0.67 -16.71
CA VAL A 20 -5.60 -1.97 -17.19
C VAL A 20 -6.31 -1.65 -18.50
N THR A 21 -5.56 -1.63 -19.58
CA THR A 21 -6.09 -1.83 -20.91
C THR A 21 -6.60 -3.25 -20.90
N PHE A 22 -7.84 -3.41 -20.41
CA PHE A 22 -8.62 -4.56 -20.79
C PHE A 22 -8.61 -4.56 -22.32
N ALA A 23 -8.01 -5.60 -22.89
CA ALA A 23 -8.15 -5.88 -24.29
C ALA A 23 -9.65 -5.69 -24.64
N GLN A 24 -9.92 -4.89 -25.66
CA GLN A 24 -11.23 -4.82 -26.29
C GLN A 24 -11.57 -6.22 -26.76
N SER A 25 -12.32 -6.95 -25.94
CA SER A 25 -13.05 -8.13 -26.39
C SER A 25 -14.35 -7.62 -26.99
N ASP A 26 -14.53 -7.96 -28.22
CA ASP A 26 -15.76 -8.05 -29.02
C ASP A 26 -16.94 -7.16 -28.62
N SER A 27 -17.37 -6.37 -29.59
CA SER A 27 -18.61 -5.59 -29.61
C SER A 27 -19.84 -6.46 -29.30
N VAL A 28 -20.08 -6.69 -28.03
CA VAL A 28 -21.41 -7.03 -27.55
C VAL A 28 -22.23 -5.76 -27.58
N ASN A 29 -23.40 -5.81 -28.20
CA ASN A 29 -24.45 -4.79 -28.27
C ASN A 29 -24.90 -4.41 -26.83
N SER A 30 -24.03 -3.75 -26.04
CA SER A 30 -24.38 -3.27 -24.71
C SER A 30 -25.21 -1.98 -24.87
N LYS A 31 -26.41 -1.95 -24.29
CA LYS A 31 -27.18 -0.73 -24.14
C LYS A 31 -26.32 0.38 -23.58
N PRO A 32 -26.47 1.64 -24.01
CA PRO A 32 -25.73 2.75 -23.41
C PRO A 32 -25.88 2.73 -21.90
N ILE A 33 -24.75 2.82 -21.19
CA ILE A 33 -24.76 2.83 -19.75
C ILE A 33 -25.32 4.16 -19.25
N ASP A 34 -26.34 4.10 -18.42
CA ASP A 34 -26.86 5.27 -17.71
C ASP A 34 -25.88 5.62 -16.56
N LEU A 35 -24.94 6.53 -16.85
CA LEU A 35 -23.91 6.96 -15.90
C LEU A 35 -24.49 7.64 -14.66
N GLN A 36 -25.62 8.33 -14.77
CA GLN A 36 -26.27 8.97 -13.63
C GLN A 36 -26.82 7.93 -12.67
N LYS A 37 -27.48 6.89 -13.20
CA LYS A 37 -27.99 5.77 -12.41
C LYS A 37 -26.83 5.01 -11.76
N ALA A 38 -25.79 4.68 -12.52
CA ALA A 38 -24.59 3.98 -12.01
C ALA A 38 -23.91 4.77 -10.89
N TYR A 39 -23.84 6.10 -11.02
CA TYR A 39 -23.32 6.98 -9.98
C TYR A 39 -24.18 6.92 -8.70
N GLN A 40 -25.50 7.04 -8.80
CA GLN A 40 -26.40 6.98 -7.64
C GLN A 40 -26.30 5.62 -6.93
N GLU A 41 -26.24 4.54 -7.68
CA GLU A 41 -26.03 3.19 -7.12
C GLU A 41 -24.67 3.07 -6.39
N THR A 42 -23.61 3.67 -6.94
CA THR A 42 -22.28 3.68 -6.31
C THR A 42 -22.28 4.50 -5.03
N VAL A 43 -22.88 5.70 -5.03
CA VAL A 43 -23.02 6.54 -3.84
C VAL A 43 -23.76 5.77 -2.74
N THR A 44 -24.89 5.17 -3.07
CA THR A 44 -25.68 4.38 -2.11
C THR A 44 -24.88 3.21 -1.52
N LYS A 45 -24.20 2.45 -2.36
CA LYS A 45 -23.32 1.35 -1.90
C LYS A 45 -22.21 1.85 -1.00
N TYR A 46 -21.59 2.96 -1.37
CA TYR A 46 -20.52 3.58 -0.60
C TYR A 46 -21.00 4.04 0.78
N GLU A 47 -22.14 4.74 0.85
CA GLU A 47 -22.72 5.22 2.11
C GLU A 47 -23.11 4.06 3.03
N LEU A 48 -23.67 2.98 2.50
CA LEU A 48 -24.01 1.79 3.26
C LEU A 48 -22.75 1.11 3.81
N PHE A 49 -21.71 1.02 3.01
CA PHE A 49 -20.44 0.43 3.43
C PHE A 49 -19.77 1.28 4.52
N GLU A 50 -19.68 2.59 4.32
CA GLU A 50 -19.14 3.53 5.32
C GLU A 50 -19.91 3.46 6.64
N LYS A 51 -21.24 3.42 6.58
CA LYS A 51 -22.07 3.26 7.78
C LYS A 51 -21.81 1.96 8.53
N ALA A 52 -21.45 0.89 7.81
CA ALA A 52 -21.22 -0.43 8.41
C ALA A 52 -19.79 -0.57 8.95
N HIS A 53 -18.79 0.04 8.30
CA HIS A 53 -17.39 -0.24 8.54
C HIS A 53 -16.55 1.00 8.86
N GLY A 54 -16.97 2.19 8.43
CA GLY A 54 -16.19 3.43 8.50
C GLY A 54 -16.21 4.08 9.89
N HIS A 55 -15.04 4.51 10.33
CA HIS A 55 -14.84 5.18 11.61
C HIS A 55 -13.81 6.30 11.49
N TYR A 56 -13.85 7.23 12.43
CA TYR A 56 -12.84 8.27 12.58
C TYR A 56 -12.27 8.30 13.99
N ILE A 57 -11.00 8.64 14.10
CA ILE A 57 -10.35 8.87 15.36
C ILE A 57 -9.41 10.08 15.27
N GLN A 58 -9.55 11.01 16.21
CA GLN A 58 -8.59 12.10 16.35
C GLN A 58 -7.32 11.55 17.00
N THR A 59 -6.27 11.42 16.19
CA THR A 59 -4.92 11.10 16.65
C THR A 59 -4.13 12.37 16.97
N PRO A 60 -2.91 12.26 17.50
CA PRO A 60 -2.04 13.45 17.68
C PRO A 60 -1.68 14.16 16.38
N ASN A 61 -1.77 13.50 15.22
CA ASN A 61 -1.33 14.05 13.95
C ASN A 61 -2.49 14.43 13.02
N VAL A 62 -3.56 13.64 12.97
CA VAL A 62 -4.70 13.84 12.06
C VAL A 62 -5.99 13.30 12.64
N ASN A 63 -7.12 13.67 12.06
CA ASN A 63 -8.37 12.93 12.19
C ASN A 63 -8.31 11.76 11.19
N MET A 64 -7.91 10.58 11.70
CA MET A 64 -7.64 9.41 10.88
C MET A 64 -8.92 8.63 10.64
N HIS A 65 -9.21 8.35 9.37
CA HIS A 65 -10.25 7.41 8.96
C HIS A 65 -9.71 5.97 9.02
N TYR A 66 -10.55 5.03 9.45
CA TYR A 66 -10.25 3.60 9.42
C TYR A 66 -11.52 2.77 9.26
N LEU A 67 -11.36 1.57 8.75
CA LEU A 67 -12.42 0.60 8.51
C LEU A 67 -12.27 -0.58 9.46
N THR A 68 -13.41 -1.19 9.87
CA THR A 68 -13.39 -2.40 10.70
C THR A 68 -14.36 -3.45 10.20
N TRP A 69 -14.00 -4.73 10.36
CA TRP A 69 -14.84 -5.89 10.08
C TRP A 69 -14.77 -6.86 11.25
N GLY A 70 -15.89 -7.48 11.56
CA GLY A 70 -16.01 -8.47 12.63
C GLY A 70 -16.26 -7.85 14.01
N LYS A 71 -16.16 -8.67 15.04
CA LYS A 71 -16.43 -8.26 16.43
C LYS A 71 -15.14 -7.78 17.11
N PRO A 72 -15.18 -6.71 17.92
CA PRO A 72 -14.02 -6.24 18.68
C PRO A 72 -13.38 -7.28 19.61
N THR A 73 -14.10 -8.35 19.94
CA THR A 73 -13.61 -9.49 20.72
C THR A 73 -12.82 -10.51 19.87
N GLY A 74 -12.82 -10.38 18.55
CA GLY A 74 -12.05 -11.22 17.65
C GLY A 74 -10.55 -10.97 17.77
N ARG A 75 -9.73 -11.84 17.16
CA ARG A 75 -8.26 -11.67 17.10
C ARG A 75 -7.93 -10.46 16.22
N PRO A 76 -7.27 -9.42 16.74
CA PRO A 76 -7.05 -8.21 15.95
C PRO A 76 -5.96 -8.41 14.90
N ILE A 77 -6.25 -7.91 13.71
CA ILE A 77 -5.28 -7.75 12.62
C ILE A 77 -5.42 -6.35 12.03
N VAL A 78 -4.33 -5.60 11.97
CA VAL A 78 -4.25 -4.30 11.32
C VAL A 78 -3.68 -4.46 9.91
N TRP A 79 -4.32 -3.83 8.93
CA TRP A 79 -3.83 -3.77 7.56
C TRP A 79 -3.51 -2.34 7.15
N VAL A 80 -2.31 -2.15 6.60
CA VAL A 80 -1.83 -0.86 6.09
C VAL A 80 -1.67 -0.96 4.57
N HIS A 81 -2.44 -0.15 3.85
CA HIS A 81 -2.47 -0.16 2.39
C HIS A 81 -1.20 0.42 1.75
N GLY A 82 -1.01 0.17 0.45
CA GLY A 82 0.08 0.75 -0.35
C GLY A 82 -0.19 2.20 -0.80
N THR A 83 0.83 2.83 -1.41
CA THR A 83 0.71 4.16 -2.03
C THR A 83 -0.42 4.16 -3.06
N THR A 84 -1.18 5.25 -3.15
CA THR A 84 -2.33 5.44 -4.04
C THR A 84 -3.51 4.48 -3.81
N SER A 85 -3.48 3.68 -2.74
CA SER A 85 -4.59 2.85 -2.28
C SER A 85 -5.26 3.46 -1.03
N ASN A 86 -6.04 2.68 -0.30
CA ASN A 86 -6.66 3.05 0.96
C ASN A 86 -7.20 1.80 1.69
N GLY A 87 -7.77 1.96 2.86
CA GLY A 87 -8.26 0.87 3.71
C GLY A 87 -9.25 -0.09 3.05
N TYR A 88 -9.97 0.34 2.02
CA TYR A 88 -10.90 -0.52 1.26
C TYR A 88 -10.22 -1.70 0.55
N GLU A 89 -8.90 -1.71 0.41
CA GLU A 89 -8.24 -2.90 -0.15
C GLU A 89 -8.36 -4.13 0.75
N ALA A 90 -8.60 -3.95 2.05
CA ALA A 90 -8.80 -5.05 2.98
C ALA A 90 -10.14 -5.78 2.78
N ASP A 91 -11.12 -5.15 2.13
CA ASP A 91 -12.42 -5.75 1.80
C ASP A 91 -12.29 -7.06 1.00
N LEU A 92 -11.20 -7.19 0.22
CA LEU A 92 -10.90 -8.41 -0.54
C LEU A 92 -10.78 -9.68 0.32
N PHE A 93 -10.41 -9.55 1.59
CA PHE A 93 -10.14 -10.70 2.47
C PHE A 93 -10.75 -10.55 3.88
N ALA A 94 -11.30 -9.38 4.21
CA ALA A 94 -11.75 -9.08 5.56
C ALA A 94 -12.89 -9.99 6.02
N ASP A 95 -13.95 -10.15 5.23
CA ASP A 95 -15.07 -11.01 5.58
C ASP A 95 -14.64 -12.46 5.80
N SER A 96 -13.77 -12.97 4.94
CA SER A 96 -13.23 -14.31 5.08
C SER A 96 -12.38 -14.49 6.35
N LEU A 97 -11.69 -13.45 6.80
CA LEU A 97 -10.98 -13.46 8.09
C LEU A 97 -11.94 -13.36 9.27
N VAL A 98 -13.02 -12.59 9.15
CA VAL A 98 -14.09 -12.52 10.17
C VAL A 98 -14.69 -13.90 10.42
N GLU A 99 -14.95 -14.68 9.38
CA GLU A 99 -15.42 -16.08 9.51
C GLU A 99 -14.42 -16.98 10.28
N LYS A 100 -13.14 -16.60 10.32
CA LYS A 100 -12.09 -17.28 11.10
C LYS A 100 -11.88 -16.66 12.49
N GLY A 101 -12.76 -15.75 12.92
CA GLY A 101 -12.72 -15.14 14.24
C GLY A 101 -11.75 -13.97 14.38
N PHE A 102 -11.35 -13.33 13.28
CA PHE A 102 -10.53 -12.12 13.33
C PHE A 102 -11.40 -10.85 13.45
N TYR A 103 -10.80 -9.83 14.03
CA TYR A 103 -11.25 -8.45 13.98
C TYR A 103 -10.28 -7.68 13.08
N VAL A 104 -10.73 -7.37 11.89
CA VAL A 104 -9.89 -6.70 10.87
C VAL A 104 -10.04 -5.20 11.01
N ILE A 105 -8.91 -4.49 11.04
CA ILE A 105 -8.82 -3.03 11.10
C ILE A 105 -7.95 -2.59 9.93
N ALA A 106 -8.47 -1.73 9.06
CA ALA A 106 -7.69 -1.15 7.96
C ALA A 106 -7.69 0.36 8.09
N ILE A 107 -6.52 0.98 8.10
CA ILE A 107 -6.38 2.43 8.23
C ILE A 107 -6.28 3.11 6.86
N ASP A 108 -6.71 4.35 6.78
CA ASP A 108 -6.26 5.29 5.76
C ASP A 108 -5.14 6.13 6.37
N TYR A 109 -3.88 5.90 5.97
CA TYR A 109 -2.82 6.77 6.46
C TYR A 109 -2.78 8.10 5.68
N TYR A 110 -1.95 9.04 6.09
CA TYR A 110 -1.91 10.44 5.64
C TYR A 110 -2.05 10.62 4.12
N GLY A 111 -3.00 11.47 3.72
CA GLY A 111 -3.26 11.80 2.32
C GLY A 111 -3.91 10.71 1.49
N HIS A 112 -4.41 9.64 2.13
CA HIS A 112 -5.10 8.55 1.45
C HIS A 112 -6.52 8.39 1.99
N GLY A 113 -7.38 7.82 1.15
CA GLY A 113 -8.78 7.60 1.52
C GLY A 113 -9.44 8.88 2.03
N LYS A 114 -9.93 8.87 3.26
CA LYS A 114 -10.56 10.03 3.92
C LYS A 114 -9.69 10.67 5.00
N THR A 115 -8.43 10.27 5.13
CA THR A 115 -7.47 10.90 6.03
C THR A 115 -6.70 12.00 5.31
N ALA A 116 -6.83 13.23 5.80
CA ALA A 116 -6.10 14.36 5.25
C ALA A 116 -4.58 14.28 5.52
N PHE A 117 -3.81 15.13 4.85
CA PHE A 117 -2.41 15.34 5.23
C PHE A 117 -2.33 16.08 6.56
N PRO A 118 -1.36 15.75 7.44
CA PRO A 118 -1.03 16.54 8.60
C PRO A 118 -0.63 17.97 8.20
N THR A 119 -0.89 18.93 9.09
CA THR A 119 -0.46 20.32 8.90
C THR A 119 1.01 20.56 9.25
N LYS A 120 1.65 19.59 9.92
CA LYS A 120 3.07 19.58 10.26
C LYS A 120 3.80 18.47 9.49
N GLU A 121 5.10 18.58 9.40
CA GLU A 121 5.94 17.55 8.82
C GLU A 121 5.87 16.24 9.64
N VAL A 122 5.73 15.12 8.98
CA VAL A 122 5.57 13.79 9.59
C VAL A 122 6.37 12.75 8.83
N SER A 123 6.65 11.64 9.53
CA SER A 123 7.34 10.45 9.02
C SER A 123 6.43 9.24 8.99
N ILE A 124 6.88 8.12 8.45
CA ILE A 124 6.19 6.82 8.59
C ILE A 124 6.10 6.35 10.05
N TYR A 125 7.00 6.82 10.92
CA TYR A 125 6.95 6.53 12.36
C TYR A 125 5.80 7.26 13.05
N ASN A 126 5.42 8.46 12.58
CA ASN A 126 4.22 9.13 13.08
C ASN A 126 2.94 8.36 12.73
N VAL A 127 2.90 7.67 11.58
CA VAL A 127 1.80 6.74 11.27
C VAL A 127 1.82 5.55 12.23
N ALA A 128 2.98 5.02 12.57
CA ALA A 128 3.11 3.95 13.56
C ALA A 128 2.58 4.41 14.94
N ASP A 129 2.89 5.64 15.36
CA ASP A 129 2.38 6.23 16.61
C ASP A 129 0.84 6.38 16.56
N ASP A 130 0.28 6.80 15.44
CA ASP A 130 -1.18 6.93 15.26
C ASP A 130 -1.88 5.56 15.27
N ILE A 131 -1.27 4.53 14.68
CA ILE A 131 -1.76 3.13 14.79
C ILE A 131 -1.76 2.69 16.26
N GLN A 132 -0.68 2.94 16.98
CA GLN A 132 -0.58 2.60 18.40
C GLN A 132 -1.65 3.33 19.23
N TYR A 133 -1.87 4.60 18.94
CA TYR A 133 -2.93 5.41 19.56
C TYR A 133 -4.32 4.81 19.30
N LEU A 134 -4.63 4.45 18.04
CA LEU A 134 -5.87 3.78 17.66
C LEU A 134 -6.06 2.48 18.44
N LEU A 135 -5.05 1.60 18.46
CA LEU A 135 -5.10 0.31 19.16
C LEU A 135 -5.36 0.49 20.64
N ASN A 136 -4.74 1.47 21.29
CA ASN A 136 -4.99 1.80 22.71
C ASN A 136 -6.43 2.26 22.95
N LYS A 137 -6.98 3.10 22.05
CA LYS A 137 -8.39 3.54 22.16
C LYS A 137 -9.37 2.40 21.95
N LEU A 138 -9.02 1.41 21.15
CA LEU A 138 -9.79 0.18 20.96
C LEU A 138 -9.53 -0.87 22.05
N ASN A 139 -8.71 -0.57 23.07
CA ASN A 139 -8.28 -1.48 24.14
C ASN A 139 -7.53 -2.74 23.62
N ILE A 140 -6.88 -2.64 22.46
CA ILE A 140 -6.10 -3.72 21.85
C ILE A 140 -4.65 -3.63 22.35
N LYS A 141 -4.21 -4.64 23.11
CA LYS A 141 -2.84 -4.70 23.66
C LYS A 141 -1.85 -5.37 22.71
N LYS A 142 -2.33 -6.32 21.91
CA LYS A 142 -1.53 -7.08 20.96
C LYS A 142 -2.30 -7.28 19.67
N THR A 143 -1.61 -7.21 18.54
CA THR A 143 -2.20 -7.35 17.20
C THR A 143 -1.27 -8.09 16.25
N ILE A 144 -1.83 -8.68 15.22
CA ILE A 144 -1.10 -8.97 13.99
C ILE A 144 -1.13 -7.70 13.16
N ILE A 145 -0.04 -7.35 12.52
CA ILE A 145 0.00 -6.18 11.64
C ILE A 145 0.55 -6.58 10.28
N GLY A 146 -0.07 -6.09 9.22
CA GLY A 146 0.36 -6.35 7.86
C GLY A 146 0.22 -5.13 6.97
N GLY A 147 0.91 -5.16 5.84
CA GLY A 147 0.80 -4.10 4.86
C GLY A 147 1.43 -4.46 3.52
N TRP A 148 1.01 -3.70 2.53
CA TRP A 148 1.47 -3.82 1.15
C TRP A 148 2.33 -2.62 0.76
N SER A 149 3.44 -2.86 0.03
CA SER A 149 4.26 -1.78 -0.53
C SER A 149 4.73 -0.80 0.56
N ARG A 150 4.45 0.49 0.46
CA ARG A 150 4.72 1.49 1.52
C ARG A 150 4.03 1.12 2.85
N GLY A 151 2.84 0.51 2.80
CA GLY A 151 2.19 -0.02 4.01
C GLY A 151 3.00 -1.10 4.70
N GLY A 152 3.76 -1.89 3.94
CA GLY A 152 4.75 -2.82 4.50
C GLY A 152 5.88 -2.09 5.23
N SER A 153 6.38 -0.98 4.69
CA SER A 153 7.38 -0.15 5.37
C SER A 153 6.84 0.47 6.66
N ILE A 154 5.59 0.95 6.65
CA ILE A 154 4.91 1.46 7.86
C ILE A 154 4.72 0.33 8.89
N THR A 155 4.36 -0.88 8.44
CA THR A 155 4.28 -2.09 9.30
C THR A 155 5.62 -2.38 9.98
N THR A 156 6.72 -2.29 9.23
CA THR A 156 8.08 -2.49 9.75
C THR A 156 8.47 -1.38 10.74
N ALA A 157 8.12 -0.13 10.45
CA ALA A 157 8.30 0.99 11.37
C ALA A 157 7.50 0.81 12.67
N PHE A 158 6.25 0.30 12.57
CA PHE A 158 5.45 -0.03 13.74
C PHE A 158 6.11 -1.12 14.59
N TYR A 159 6.60 -2.19 13.98
CA TYR A 159 7.32 -3.23 14.72
C TYR A 159 8.62 -2.71 15.35
N ALA A 160 9.34 -1.84 14.66
CA ALA A 160 10.55 -1.21 15.20
C ALA A 160 10.28 -0.41 16.48
N THR A 161 9.11 0.28 16.53
CA THR A 161 8.76 1.19 17.62
C THR A 161 7.98 0.48 18.74
N TYR A 162 7.08 -0.45 18.39
CA TYR A 162 6.16 -1.11 19.32
C TYR A 162 6.20 -2.65 19.21
N PRO A 163 7.38 -3.30 19.28
CA PRO A 163 7.51 -4.75 19.09
C PRO A 163 6.68 -5.56 20.10
N GLN A 164 6.47 -5.02 21.32
CA GLN A 164 5.66 -5.66 22.37
C GLN A 164 4.18 -5.77 22.04
N MET A 165 3.68 -4.95 21.09
CA MET A 165 2.29 -5.00 20.64
C MET A 165 2.05 -5.97 19.49
N VAL A 166 3.10 -6.52 18.89
CA VAL A 166 3.02 -7.35 17.68
C VAL A 166 3.08 -8.83 18.03
N THR A 167 2.14 -9.61 17.50
CA THR A 167 2.10 -11.09 17.61
C THR A 167 2.42 -11.79 16.29
N GLY A 168 2.40 -11.08 15.17
CA GLY A 168 2.75 -11.57 13.84
C GLY A 168 2.78 -10.44 12.83
N ILE A 169 3.53 -10.63 11.77
CA ILE A 169 3.76 -9.63 10.72
C ILE A 169 3.42 -10.24 9.36
N VAL A 170 2.75 -9.46 8.49
CA VAL A 170 2.45 -9.85 7.11
C VAL A 170 2.94 -8.75 6.17
N LEU A 171 3.84 -9.07 5.27
CA LEU A 171 4.41 -8.12 4.32
C LEU A 171 4.11 -8.57 2.89
N GLU A 172 3.52 -7.69 2.10
CA GLU A 172 3.27 -7.93 0.69
C GLU A 172 4.08 -6.93 -0.13
N ASP A 173 5.13 -7.43 -0.78
CA ASP A 173 6.04 -6.68 -1.66
C ASP A 173 6.44 -5.29 -1.11
N GLY A 174 6.90 -5.28 0.13
CA GLY A 174 7.35 -4.07 0.82
C GLY A 174 7.61 -4.31 2.30
N GLY A 175 8.55 -3.55 2.89
CA GLY A 175 8.86 -3.58 4.31
C GLY A 175 9.79 -4.71 4.77
N SER A 176 10.09 -5.70 3.93
CA SER A 176 11.07 -6.77 4.22
C SER A 176 12.48 -6.41 3.78
N VAL A 177 12.59 -5.54 2.79
CA VAL A 177 13.84 -5.05 2.20
C VAL A 177 13.83 -3.53 2.20
N GLY A 178 14.99 -2.90 2.43
CA GLY A 178 15.13 -1.45 2.39
C GLY A 178 14.83 -0.93 0.99
N TRP A 179 13.98 0.09 0.91
CA TRP A 179 13.49 0.64 -0.34
C TRP A 179 14.62 1.14 -1.27
N THR A 180 15.66 1.75 -0.68
CA THR A 180 16.81 2.30 -1.42
C THR A 180 17.95 1.31 -1.59
N ARG A 181 17.81 0.06 -1.11
CA ARG A 181 18.90 -0.91 -1.07
C ARG A 181 19.51 -1.22 -2.43
N GLN A 182 18.68 -1.26 -3.48
CA GLN A 182 19.19 -1.51 -4.83
C GLN A 182 20.02 -0.34 -5.35
N ASN A 183 19.70 0.90 -4.93
CA ASN A 183 20.47 2.08 -5.31
C ASN A 183 21.88 2.06 -4.71
N TYR A 184 22.06 1.47 -3.51
CA TYR A 184 23.39 1.36 -2.89
C TYR A 184 24.33 0.39 -3.61
N LYS A 185 23.81 -0.45 -4.50
CA LYS A 185 24.59 -1.37 -5.33
C LYS A 185 25.05 -0.74 -6.65
N LEU A 186 24.59 0.47 -6.96
CA LEU A 186 24.81 1.15 -8.23
C LEU A 186 25.64 2.41 -8.05
N GLU A 187 26.50 2.70 -9.04
CA GLU A 187 27.17 3.99 -9.13
C GLU A 187 26.16 5.11 -9.49
N GLN A 188 26.42 6.33 -9.04
CA GLN A 188 25.54 7.48 -9.28
C GLN A 188 25.17 7.66 -10.76
N GLN A 189 26.12 7.44 -11.68
CA GLN A 189 25.87 7.54 -13.11
C GLN A 189 24.91 6.45 -13.63
N GLU A 190 24.94 5.26 -13.04
CA GLU A 190 24.02 4.18 -13.40
C GLU A 190 22.60 4.50 -12.93
N ILE A 191 22.45 5.07 -11.72
CA ILE A 191 21.17 5.55 -11.20
C ILE A 191 20.60 6.63 -12.12
N LEU A 192 21.39 7.64 -12.49
CA LEU A 192 20.98 8.71 -13.40
C LEU A 192 20.56 8.18 -14.76
N LYS A 193 21.36 7.29 -15.38
CA LYS A 193 21.06 6.68 -16.67
C LYS A 193 19.70 5.98 -16.64
N LYS A 194 19.39 5.31 -15.55
CA LYS A 194 18.16 4.59 -15.40
C LYS A 194 16.96 5.51 -15.21
N LEU A 195 17.06 6.51 -14.33
CA LEU A 195 16.00 7.50 -14.12
C LEU A 195 15.66 8.26 -15.42
N ASN A 196 16.70 8.57 -16.23
CA ASN A 196 16.50 9.17 -17.54
C ASN A 196 15.77 8.21 -18.51
N ALA A 197 16.15 6.94 -18.55
CA ALA A 197 15.47 5.94 -19.37
C ALA A 197 14.01 5.74 -18.96
N ASP A 198 13.72 5.76 -17.65
CA ASP A 198 12.34 5.69 -17.14
C ASP A 198 11.55 6.95 -17.50
N SER A 199 12.16 8.14 -17.39
CA SER A 199 11.55 9.41 -17.82
C SER A 199 11.22 9.42 -19.31
N GLU A 200 12.13 8.92 -20.16
CA GLU A 200 11.90 8.79 -21.61
C GLU A 200 10.78 7.78 -21.91
N LYS A 201 10.77 6.65 -21.21
CA LYS A 201 9.78 5.58 -21.42
C LYS A 201 8.37 5.98 -21.00
N TYR A 202 8.23 6.65 -19.86
CA TYR A 202 6.91 6.96 -19.28
C TYR A 202 6.44 8.38 -19.56
N GLY A 203 7.31 9.24 -20.09
CA GLY A 203 7.00 10.64 -20.37
C GLY A 203 6.87 11.50 -19.11
N PRO A 204 6.36 12.73 -19.23
CA PRO A 204 6.23 13.64 -18.10
C PRO A 204 5.23 13.11 -17.07
N VAL A 205 5.45 13.42 -15.79
CA VAL A 205 4.48 13.15 -14.73
C VAL A 205 3.17 13.88 -15.09
N PRO A 206 2.04 13.15 -15.22
CA PRO A 206 0.80 13.80 -15.63
C PRO A 206 0.30 14.75 -14.53
N PRO A 207 -0.21 15.93 -14.90
CA PRO A 207 -0.78 16.84 -13.93
C PRO A 207 -2.00 16.22 -13.25
N GLU A 208 -2.25 16.66 -12.01
CA GLU A 208 -3.43 16.26 -11.27
C GLU A 208 -4.70 16.63 -12.05
N LYS A 209 -5.58 15.63 -12.25
CA LYS A 209 -6.88 15.86 -12.93
C LYS A 209 -7.89 16.39 -11.92
N LEU A 210 -8.38 17.60 -12.17
CA LEU A 210 -9.37 18.29 -11.35
C LEU A 210 -10.73 18.29 -12.01
N TYR A 211 -11.78 18.03 -11.23
CA TYR A 211 -13.17 17.94 -11.70
C TYR A 211 -14.05 18.89 -10.87
N ALA A 212 -14.98 19.58 -11.53
CA ALA A 212 -15.91 20.50 -10.88
C ALA A 212 -16.89 19.79 -9.91
N SER A 213 -17.12 18.49 -10.09
CA SER A 213 -18.07 17.71 -9.28
C SER A 213 -17.57 16.27 -9.04
N LEU A 214 -18.08 15.63 -7.99
CA LEU A 214 -17.85 14.21 -7.71
C LEU A 214 -18.36 13.33 -8.86
N PHE A 215 -19.49 13.68 -9.47
CA PHE A 215 -20.02 12.98 -10.64
C PHE A 215 -19.05 13.06 -11.83
N GLY A 216 -18.47 14.23 -12.10
CA GLY A 216 -17.45 14.39 -13.14
C GLY A 216 -16.22 13.51 -12.91
N ALA A 217 -15.73 13.45 -11.67
CA ALA A 217 -14.65 12.55 -11.28
C ALA A 217 -15.08 11.07 -11.43
N PHE A 218 -16.27 10.71 -10.98
CA PHE A 218 -16.83 9.36 -11.17
C PHE A 218 -16.82 8.95 -12.65
N CYS A 219 -17.33 9.79 -13.53
CA CYS A 219 -17.38 9.49 -14.97
C CYS A 219 -16.01 9.23 -15.58
N ASN A 220 -14.96 9.88 -15.06
CA ASN A 220 -13.59 9.66 -15.54
C ASN A 220 -12.97 8.35 -15.02
N TYR A 221 -13.26 7.96 -13.77
CA TYR A 221 -12.61 6.81 -13.13
C TYR A 221 -13.44 5.52 -13.19
N GLN A 222 -14.67 5.57 -13.66
CA GLN A 222 -15.51 4.38 -13.82
C GLN A 222 -15.06 3.54 -15.01
N SER A 223 -15.30 2.23 -14.95
CA SER A 223 -15.13 1.29 -16.04
C SER A 223 -16.45 0.56 -16.28
N ASN A 224 -16.95 0.60 -17.49
CA ASN A 224 -18.25 -0.03 -17.86
C ASN A 224 -19.41 0.37 -16.92
N GLY A 225 -19.48 1.65 -16.53
CA GLY A 225 -20.51 2.18 -15.63
C GLY A 225 -20.35 1.82 -14.16
N GLN A 226 -19.21 1.22 -13.78
CA GLN A 226 -18.92 0.87 -12.41
C GLN A 226 -17.59 1.46 -11.95
N ILE A 227 -17.51 1.82 -10.68
CA ILE A 227 -16.27 2.20 -9.99
C ILE A 227 -16.15 1.34 -8.75
N SER A 228 -14.96 0.86 -8.44
CA SER A 228 -14.75 0.18 -7.18
C SER A 228 -14.93 1.14 -6.01
N LEU A 229 -15.48 0.67 -4.88
CA LEU A 229 -15.62 1.50 -3.68
C LEU A 229 -14.27 2.04 -3.21
N ARG A 230 -13.18 1.28 -3.35
CA ARG A 230 -11.82 1.73 -3.08
C ARG A 230 -11.43 2.95 -3.92
N THR A 231 -11.72 2.95 -5.24
CA THR A 231 -11.42 4.09 -6.11
C THR A 231 -12.33 5.27 -5.78
N PHE A 232 -13.62 5.02 -5.53
CA PHE A 232 -14.58 6.06 -5.15
C PHE A 232 -14.18 6.75 -3.82
N HIS A 233 -13.73 5.98 -2.85
CA HIS A 233 -13.22 6.48 -1.57
C HIS A 233 -12.00 7.40 -1.70
N SER A 234 -11.17 7.19 -2.74
CA SER A 234 -10.01 8.04 -3.04
C SER A 234 -10.39 9.41 -3.62
N LEU A 235 -11.66 9.63 -4.04
CA LEU A 235 -12.10 10.89 -4.61
C LEU A 235 -12.38 11.90 -3.50
N ASN A 236 -11.59 12.97 -3.44
CA ASN A 236 -11.66 13.99 -2.41
C ASN A 236 -11.61 15.39 -3.05
N GLN A 237 -11.99 16.39 -2.27
CA GLN A 237 -11.84 17.77 -2.69
C GLN A 237 -10.41 18.26 -2.48
N SER A 238 -9.86 18.93 -3.48
CA SER A 238 -8.62 19.71 -3.37
C SER A 238 -8.84 20.96 -2.52
N SER A 239 -7.77 21.69 -2.24
CA SER A 239 -7.83 23.00 -1.56
C SER A 239 -8.63 24.03 -2.33
N THR A 240 -8.85 23.86 -3.64
CA THR A 240 -9.67 24.73 -4.49
C THR A 240 -11.13 24.30 -4.57
N GLY A 241 -11.52 23.25 -3.84
CA GLY A 241 -12.88 22.71 -3.83
C GLY A 241 -13.22 21.81 -5.02
N GLN A 242 -12.28 21.59 -5.93
CA GLN A 242 -12.45 20.68 -7.07
C GLN A 242 -12.17 19.23 -6.63
N TRP A 243 -12.81 18.27 -7.31
CA TRP A 243 -12.65 16.86 -7.00
C TRP A 243 -11.46 16.26 -7.74
N THR A 244 -10.70 15.42 -7.04
CA THR A 244 -9.56 14.71 -7.59
C THR A 244 -9.31 13.42 -6.80
N ARG A 245 -8.42 12.57 -7.32
CA ARG A 245 -7.98 11.36 -6.64
C ARG A 245 -6.68 11.62 -5.89
N ASN A 246 -6.66 11.38 -4.56
CA ASN A 246 -5.48 11.55 -3.69
C ASN A 246 -4.81 12.95 -3.83
N PRO A 247 -5.54 14.05 -3.52
CA PRO A 247 -5.06 15.40 -3.77
C PRO A 247 -3.75 15.68 -3.01
N GLY A 248 -2.75 16.15 -3.75
CA GLY A 248 -1.45 16.55 -3.19
C GLY A 248 -0.54 15.42 -2.70
N LEU A 249 -0.90 14.13 -2.92
CA LEU A 249 -0.10 13.00 -2.48
C LEU A 249 1.33 13.02 -3.04
N ASN A 250 1.47 13.25 -4.35
CA ASN A 250 2.77 13.21 -5.03
C ASN A 250 3.79 14.17 -4.42
N LYS A 251 3.32 15.34 -3.98
CA LYS A 251 4.16 16.33 -3.29
C LYS A 251 4.73 15.79 -1.97
N TRP A 252 3.92 15.02 -1.23
CA TRP A 252 4.33 14.46 0.06
C TRP A 252 5.31 13.28 -0.05
N ILE A 253 5.28 12.59 -1.18
CA ILE A 253 6.16 11.46 -1.47
C ILE A 253 7.26 11.82 -2.49
N GLY A 254 7.33 13.10 -2.92
CA GLY A 254 8.36 13.56 -3.85
C GLY A 254 8.17 13.11 -5.30
N GLU A 255 6.96 12.74 -5.69
CA GLU A 255 6.66 12.23 -7.03
C GLU A 255 6.01 13.27 -7.96
N ASP A 256 6.23 14.57 -7.70
CA ASP A 256 5.68 15.66 -8.52
C ASP A 256 6.35 15.76 -9.91
N SER A 257 7.62 15.35 -10.00
CA SER A 257 8.38 15.40 -11.25
C SER A 257 9.54 14.42 -11.26
N TRP A 258 10.03 14.04 -12.45
CA TRP A 258 11.23 13.22 -12.60
C TRP A 258 12.47 13.90 -12.00
N GLU A 259 12.53 15.21 -12.03
CA GLU A 259 13.62 15.98 -11.42
C GLU A 259 13.65 15.77 -9.90
N LEU A 260 12.50 15.90 -9.23
CA LEU A 260 12.38 15.65 -7.78
C LEU A 260 12.65 14.20 -7.42
N MET A 261 12.10 13.25 -8.18
CA MET A 261 12.38 11.82 -8.00
C MET A 261 13.88 11.52 -8.12
N THR A 262 14.54 12.08 -9.14
CA THR A 262 15.99 11.94 -9.32
C THR A 262 16.76 12.54 -8.15
N LYS A 263 16.40 13.77 -7.75
CA LYS A 263 17.01 14.48 -6.64
C LYS A 263 16.91 13.67 -5.34
N TYR A 264 15.72 13.19 -5.00
CA TYR A 264 15.50 12.47 -3.75
C TYR A 264 16.05 11.03 -3.75
N THR A 265 16.14 10.40 -4.92
CA THR A 265 16.86 9.13 -5.07
C THR A 265 18.35 9.27 -4.77
N LEU A 266 18.98 10.33 -5.28
CA LEU A 266 20.41 10.59 -5.06
C LEU A 266 20.70 11.24 -3.71
N ARG A 267 19.74 11.98 -3.15
CA ARG A 267 19.85 12.71 -1.89
C ARG A 267 18.60 12.50 -1.03
N PRO A 268 18.39 11.31 -0.49
CA PRO A 268 17.17 11.00 0.26
C PRO A 268 16.93 11.94 1.46
N THR A 269 18.00 12.51 2.02
CA THR A 269 17.91 13.49 3.13
C THR A 269 17.28 14.84 2.75
N GLU A 270 17.13 15.11 1.45
CA GLU A 270 16.46 16.31 0.94
C GLU A 270 14.99 16.06 0.57
N ALA A 271 14.53 14.82 0.67
CA ALA A 271 13.14 14.46 0.44
C ALA A 271 12.23 14.95 1.59
N PRO A 272 10.92 15.13 1.36
CA PRO A 272 9.96 15.32 2.45
C PRO A 272 10.14 14.25 3.52
N LEU A 273 9.97 14.60 4.80
CA LEU A 273 10.27 13.67 5.92
C LEU A 273 9.54 12.33 5.78
N PHE A 274 8.35 12.33 5.20
CA PHE A 274 7.58 11.11 4.97
C PHE A 274 8.32 10.15 4.02
N GLU A 275 8.80 10.65 2.87
CA GLU A 275 9.57 9.88 1.92
C GLU A 275 10.96 9.54 2.46
N TYR A 276 11.63 10.52 3.07
CA TYR A 276 12.95 10.31 3.68
C TYR A 276 12.94 9.17 4.69
N SER A 277 11.95 9.13 5.59
CA SER A 277 11.85 8.09 6.59
C SER A 277 11.55 6.69 5.99
N THR A 278 10.85 6.64 4.87
CA THR A 278 10.67 5.39 4.10
C THR A 278 11.99 4.94 3.48
N ALA A 279 12.70 5.86 2.84
CA ALA A 279 13.98 5.58 2.18
C ALA A 279 15.07 5.13 3.16
N MET A 280 15.07 5.66 4.38
CA MET A 280 16.09 5.35 5.41
C MET A 280 15.71 4.18 6.30
N LEU A 281 14.53 3.59 6.15
CA LEU A 281 14.17 2.39 6.89
C LEU A 281 15.00 1.19 6.38
N GLU A 282 15.77 0.56 7.30
CA GLU A 282 16.53 -0.66 7.00
C GLU A 282 15.92 -1.87 7.73
N PRO A 283 15.07 -2.65 7.06
CA PRO A 283 14.39 -3.80 7.66
C PRO A 283 15.32 -4.83 8.27
N LYS A 284 16.49 -5.06 7.68
CA LYS A 284 17.50 -5.98 8.20
C LYS A 284 17.96 -5.60 9.62
N ILE A 285 18.05 -4.29 9.91
CA ILE A 285 18.35 -3.80 11.25
C ILE A 285 17.16 -4.00 12.18
N VAL A 286 15.94 -3.69 11.69
CA VAL A 286 14.71 -3.83 12.48
C VAL A 286 14.49 -5.29 12.89
N TYR A 287 14.63 -6.22 11.95
CA TYR A 287 14.37 -7.64 12.17
C TYR A 287 15.55 -8.42 12.77
N ARG A 288 16.71 -7.79 13.07
CA ARG A 288 17.88 -8.48 13.62
C ARG A 288 17.59 -9.39 14.83
N ASN A 289 16.58 -9.03 15.61
CA ASN A 289 16.14 -9.79 16.79
C ASN A 289 14.66 -10.20 16.65
N LEU A 290 14.23 -10.63 15.46
CA LEU A 290 12.85 -11.03 15.21
C LEU A 290 12.44 -12.20 16.12
N GLN A 291 11.33 -12.01 16.86
CA GLN A 291 10.80 -13.00 17.80
C GLN A 291 9.31 -13.30 17.58
N VAL A 292 8.75 -12.84 16.47
CA VAL A 292 7.36 -13.09 16.08
C VAL A 292 7.31 -13.68 14.68
N PRO A 293 6.30 -14.49 14.34
CA PRO A 293 6.11 -14.98 13.00
C PRO A 293 5.97 -13.83 11.99
N LEU A 294 6.67 -13.95 10.86
CA LEU A 294 6.61 -13.00 9.74
C LEU A 294 6.34 -13.76 8.45
N LEU A 295 5.32 -13.32 7.70
CA LEU A 295 4.99 -13.79 6.37
C LEU A 295 5.42 -12.75 5.34
N ILE A 296 6.16 -13.19 4.32
CA ILE A 296 6.55 -12.37 3.18
C ILE A 296 5.90 -12.94 1.93
N TYR A 297 5.06 -12.14 1.28
CA TYR A 297 4.60 -12.36 -0.09
C TYR A 297 5.55 -11.65 -1.04
N ASP A 298 6.25 -12.42 -1.85
CA ASP A 298 7.33 -11.96 -2.72
C ASP A 298 6.95 -12.22 -4.19
N PRO A 299 6.36 -11.23 -4.89
CA PRO A 299 6.05 -11.37 -6.30
C PRO A 299 7.31 -11.23 -7.14
N ILE A 300 7.45 -12.13 -8.12
CA ILE A 300 8.54 -12.09 -9.10
C ILE A 300 7.94 -11.90 -10.48
N GLU A 301 8.17 -10.74 -11.05
CA GLU A 301 7.80 -10.43 -12.42
C GLU A 301 9.04 -10.43 -13.33
N SER A 302 8.93 -11.07 -14.50
CA SER A 302 10.02 -11.15 -15.49
C SER A 302 10.37 -9.80 -16.12
N ASN A 303 9.55 -8.76 -15.94
CA ASN A 303 9.63 -7.48 -16.66
C ASN A 303 9.62 -6.22 -15.77
N GLY A 304 10.07 -6.29 -14.51
CA GLY A 304 10.25 -5.07 -13.73
C GLY A 304 9.54 -4.99 -12.38
N GLY A 305 9.27 -6.11 -11.72
CA GLY A 305 8.90 -6.15 -10.31
C GLY A 305 10.06 -5.80 -9.38
N ASN A 306 9.79 -5.64 -8.09
CA ASN A 306 10.82 -5.49 -7.06
C ASN A 306 11.66 -6.76 -7.01
N ASP A 307 12.97 -6.68 -7.27
CA ASP A 307 13.87 -7.82 -7.17
C ASP A 307 14.34 -7.97 -5.71
N PHE A 308 13.40 -8.33 -4.85
CA PHE A 308 13.66 -8.53 -3.42
C PHE A 308 13.93 -10.00 -3.06
N GLU A 309 13.82 -10.91 -4.02
CA GLU A 309 13.87 -12.36 -3.75
C GLU A 309 15.16 -12.79 -3.04
N GLU A 310 16.33 -12.33 -3.52
CA GLU A 310 17.60 -12.68 -2.89
C GLU A 310 17.71 -12.12 -1.47
N ASP A 311 17.33 -10.86 -1.27
CA ASP A 311 17.36 -10.23 0.06
C ASP A 311 16.35 -10.88 1.01
N ASN A 312 15.16 -11.25 0.53
CA ASN A 312 14.15 -12.00 1.30
C ASN A 312 14.61 -13.41 1.65
N LYS A 313 15.30 -14.11 0.75
CA LYS A 313 15.94 -15.40 1.02
C LYS A 313 17.01 -15.29 2.12
N LEU A 314 17.87 -14.27 2.04
CA LEU A 314 18.89 -14.02 3.04
C LEU A 314 18.28 -13.71 4.41
N LEU A 315 17.26 -12.86 4.47
CA LEU A 315 16.54 -12.55 5.70
C LEU A 315 15.89 -13.81 6.30
N THR A 316 15.30 -14.66 5.45
CA THR A 316 14.70 -15.94 5.86
C THR A 316 15.76 -16.90 6.42
N GLN A 317 16.93 -16.98 5.81
CA GLN A 317 18.04 -17.81 6.30
C GLN A 317 18.56 -17.34 7.67
N GLN A 318 18.51 -16.02 7.95
CA GLN A 318 18.88 -15.47 9.25
C GLN A 318 17.84 -15.78 10.35
N HIS A 319 16.57 -15.95 9.96
CA HIS A 319 15.45 -16.17 10.88
C HIS A 319 14.55 -17.35 10.48
N PRO A 320 15.11 -18.57 10.26
CA PRO A 320 14.37 -19.70 9.66
C PRO A 320 13.19 -20.18 10.53
N LYS A 321 13.22 -19.90 11.83
CA LYS A 321 12.14 -20.24 12.76
C LYS A 321 10.94 -19.31 12.62
N TRP A 322 11.18 -18.07 12.20
CA TRP A 322 10.19 -17.00 12.28
C TRP A 322 9.61 -16.61 10.94
N ILE A 323 10.37 -16.73 9.84
CA ILE A 323 9.97 -16.22 8.53
C ILE A 323 9.40 -17.34 7.67
N THR A 324 8.23 -17.07 7.10
CA THR A 324 7.65 -17.82 5.98
C THR A 324 7.76 -16.93 4.74
N HIS A 325 8.59 -17.29 3.78
CA HIS A 325 8.78 -16.58 2.53
C HIS A 325 8.06 -17.33 1.41
N LEU A 326 7.13 -16.67 0.74
CA LEU A 326 6.32 -17.22 -0.34
C LEU A 326 6.58 -16.46 -1.64
N VAL A 327 7.16 -17.15 -2.59
CA VAL A 327 7.43 -16.63 -3.92
C VAL A 327 6.21 -16.81 -4.81
N TYR A 328 5.84 -15.74 -5.52
CA TYR A 328 4.76 -15.71 -6.50
C TYR A 328 5.33 -15.37 -7.87
N GLU A 329 5.65 -16.41 -8.64
CA GLU A 329 6.21 -16.27 -9.99
C GLU A 329 5.21 -15.62 -10.95
N LYS A 330 5.73 -14.84 -11.92
CA LYS A 330 4.94 -14.14 -12.94
C LYS A 330 3.85 -13.24 -12.36
N THR A 331 4.12 -12.68 -11.20
CA THR A 331 3.19 -11.86 -10.45
C THR A 331 3.79 -10.48 -10.28
N GLY A 332 3.01 -9.44 -10.60
CA GLY A 332 3.40 -8.06 -10.36
C GLY A 332 3.19 -7.64 -8.91
N HIS A 333 3.46 -6.38 -8.64
CA HIS A 333 3.51 -5.74 -7.32
C HIS A 333 2.32 -6.00 -6.37
N VAL A 334 1.16 -6.47 -6.86
CA VAL A 334 -0.06 -6.61 -6.06
C VAL A 334 -0.58 -8.04 -6.07
N VAL A 335 -0.02 -8.88 -5.19
CA VAL A 335 -0.34 -10.31 -5.10
C VAL A 335 -1.82 -10.56 -4.82
N LYS A 336 -2.38 -9.83 -3.84
CA LYS A 336 -3.79 -9.99 -3.43
C LYS A 336 -4.81 -9.68 -4.52
N PHE A 337 -4.46 -8.82 -5.50
CA PHE A 337 -5.35 -8.53 -6.64
C PHE A 337 -5.19 -9.53 -7.78
N GLN A 338 -3.98 -10.02 -8.02
CA GLN A 338 -3.71 -10.96 -9.11
C GLN A 338 -4.03 -12.41 -8.73
N HIS A 339 -3.83 -12.77 -7.45
CA HIS A 339 -4.03 -14.11 -6.93
C HIS A 339 -4.84 -14.13 -5.63
N PRO A 340 -6.06 -13.57 -5.58
CA PRO A 340 -6.80 -13.36 -4.35
C PRO A 340 -7.04 -14.65 -3.55
N GLN A 341 -7.40 -15.74 -4.21
CA GLN A 341 -7.68 -17.01 -3.54
C GLN A 341 -6.42 -17.65 -2.93
N ARG A 342 -5.29 -17.62 -3.64
CA ARG A 342 -4.02 -18.14 -3.14
C ARG A 342 -3.50 -17.27 -2.01
N PHE A 343 -3.53 -15.94 -2.18
CA PHE A 343 -3.15 -14.98 -1.14
C PHE A 343 -3.89 -15.26 0.16
N TYR A 344 -5.23 -15.35 0.11
CA TYR A 344 -6.05 -15.62 1.27
C TYR A 344 -5.73 -16.99 1.91
N THR A 345 -5.61 -18.04 1.10
CA THR A 345 -5.29 -19.39 1.59
C THR A 345 -3.96 -19.41 2.35
N ASP A 346 -2.93 -18.78 1.80
CA ASP A 346 -1.61 -18.68 2.41
C ASP A 346 -1.65 -17.81 3.67
N LEU A 347 -2.42 -16.71 3.65
CA LEU A 347 -2.64 -15.86 4.82
C LEU A 347 -3.25 -16.65 5.98
N VAL A 348 -4.36 -17.34 5.75
CA VAL A 348 -5.04 -18.15 6.79
C VAL A 348 -4.13 -19.25 7.32
N LYS A 349 -3.40 -19.95 6.44
CA LYS A 349 -2.43 -20.97 6.84
C LYS A 349 -1.34 -20.39 7.77
N PHE A 350 -0.87 -19.19 7.49
CA PHE A 350 0.09 -18.49 8.34
C PHE A 350 -0.55 -18.06 9.66
N LEU A 351 -1.70 -17.41 9.63
CA LEU A 351 -2.39 -16.90 10.81
C LEU A 351 -2.75 -18.00 11.82
N ASN A 352 -3.05 -19.22 11.32
CA ASN A 352 -3.32 -20.38 12.18
C ASN A 352 -2.09 -20.89 12.95
N LYS A 353 -0.86 -20.52 12.52
CA LYS A 353 0.37 -20.86 13.24
C LYS A 353 0.67 -19.88 14.39
N ILE A 354 0.03 -18.70 14.37
CA ILE A 354 0.21 -17.68 15.41
C ILE A 354 -0.66 -18.07 16.60
N THR A 355 -0.04 -18.67 17.61
CA THR A 355 -0.73 -18.94 18.88
C THR A 355 -1.01 -17.63 19.60
N THR A 356 -2.24 -17.41 20.01
CA THR A 356 -2.61 -16.37 21.00
C THR A 356 -1.93 -16.70 22.32
N ARG A 357 -0.79 -16.09 22.59
CA ARG A 357 -0.15 -16.06 23.90
C ARG A 357 -0.54 -14.80 24.64
#